data_b70ffef7eb45ddfc15f3170046644186
#
_entry.id   b70ffef7eb45ddfc15f3170046644186
#
_cell.length_a   1.000
_cell.length_b   1.000
_cell.length_c   1.000
_cell.angle_alpha   90.00
_cell.angle_beta   90.00
_cell.angle_gamma   90.00
#
_symmetry.space_group_name_H-M   'P 1'
#
loop_
_entity.id
_entity.type
_entity.pdbx_description
1 polymer ?
#
loop_
_entity_poly.entity_id
_entity_poly.type
_entity_poly.pdbx_seq_one_letter_code
_entity_poly.pdbx_strand_id
1 'polypeptide(L)'
;MSRSVIVLGAGGMAGQAFCKYFNELGFDVLGVSRVGSDINLDLINQYDALDYLFQSFAPTFVVNCAALVSLKACEDNPILCYQINSLLPQKLSNSSVRHGFKFIHISTDHYYVLNNIPVLHSETDPIFLFNTYAKSKYLGELYSASCDKSLIIRTNITGFRNQPQRPTFIEWMIDSFQNPEPIKLFTDFYTSTIHVSAFCRYVYSLVEHGCSGLFNISSSESISKYQFASLLAKEMRVTQATFVQASVEGLYPKRCSDLGLDCTKAESILDVAM
;
A
#
# COMPACT_ATOMS: atom_id res chain seq x y z
N MET A 1 17.72 -22.66 9.44
CA MET A 1 17.67 -21.30 10.03
C MET A 1 16.20 -20.91 10.15
N SER A 2 15.77 -20.35 11.28
CA SER A 2 14.40 -19.83 11.39
C SER A 2 14.22 -18.69 10.38
N ARG A 3 13.09 -18.66 9.68
CA ARG A 3 12.74 -17.53 8.79
C ARG A 3 12.30 -16.38 9.66
N SER A 4 12.94 -15.22 9.53
CA SER A 4 12.68 -14.02 10.33
C SER A 4 12.28 -12.85 9.45
N VAL A 5 11.35 -12.01 9.92
CA VAL A 5 10.85 -10.85 9.17
C VAL A 5 10.67 -9.63 10.05
N ILE A 6 11.12 -8.48 9.56
CA ILE A 6 10.79 -7.18 10.15
C ILE A 6 9.73 -6.50 9.30
N VAL A 7 8.63 -6.06 9.93
CA VAL A 7 7.55 -5.31 9.28
C VAL A 7 7.56 -3.87 9.77
N LEU A 8 7.97 -2.94 8.91
CA LEU A 8 7.96 -1.50 9.19
C LEU A 8 6.58 -0.91 8.91
N GLY A 9 6.08 -0.08 9.81
CA GLY A 9 4.70 0.42 9.74
C GLY A 9 3.68 -0.61 10.24
N ALA A 10 4.07 -1.47 11.17
CA ALA A 10 3.27 -2.56 11.73
C ALA A 10 1.92 -2.12 12.33
N GLY A 11 1.79 -0.86 12.80
CA GLY A 11 0.52 -0.31 13.27
C GLY A 11 -0.48 0.08 12.17
N GLY A 12 -0.08 0.04 10.88
CA GLY A 12 -0.95 0.30 9.74
C GLY A 12 -1.71 -0.97 9.29
N MET A 13 -2.74 -0.80 8.44
CA MET A 13 -3.55 -1.91 7.91
C MET A 13 -2.68 -2.99 7.23
N ALA A 14 -1.81 -2.61 6.30
CA ALA A 14 -0.93 -3.54 5.62
C ALA A 14 0.09 -4.18 6.58
N GLY A 15 0.68 -3.37 7.48
CA GLY A 15 1.66 -3.88 8.45
C GLY A 15 1.07 -4.91 9.40
N GLN A 16 -0.11 -4.65 9.96
CA GLN A 16 -0.85 -5.63 10.80
C GLN A 16 -1.13 -6.93 10.04
N ALA A 17 -1.56 -6.81 8.77
CA ALA A 17 -1.86 -7.98 7.95
C ALA A 17 -0.60 -8.81 7.64
N PHE A 18 0.52 -8.18 7.32
CA PHE A 18 1.80 -8.88 7.14
C PHE A 18 2.29 -9.54 8.43
N CYS A 19 2.25 -8.85 9.57
CA CYS A 19 2.62 -9.46 10.85
C CYS A 19 1.78 -10.70 11.14
N LYS A 20 0.45 -10.60 10.99
CA LYS A 20 -0.46 -11.74 11.16
C LYS A 20 -0.12 -12.88 10.20
N TYR A 21 0.02 -12.57 8.91
CA TYR A 21 0.27 -13.57 7.86
C TYR A 21 1.58 -14.34 8.09
N PHE A 22 2.68 -13.63 8.40
CA PHE A 22 3.96 -14.29 8.65
C PHE A 22 3.99 -15.08 9.96
N ASN A 23 3.29 -14.61 11.01
CA ASN A 23 3.11 -15.39 12.25
C ASN A 23 2.37 -16.71 11.98
N GLU A 24 1.30 -16.69 11.17
CA GLU A 24 0.57 -17.89 10.77
C GLU A 24 1.43 -18.88 9.99
N LEU A 25 2.43 -18.40 9.27
CA LEU A 25 3.42 -19.23 8.56
C LEU A 25 4.58 -19.70 9.44
N GLY A 26 4.61 -19.34 10.72
CA GLY A 26 5.65 -19.74 11.67
C GLY A 26 6.96 -18.97 11.54
N PHE A 27 6.93 -17.76 10.99
CA PHE A 27 8.09 -16.86 11.00
C PHE A 27 8.31 -16.27 12.39
N ASP A 28 9.56 -15.92 12.68
CA ASP A 28 9.89 -14.99 13.75
C ASP A 28 9.64 -13.56 13.25
N VAL A 29 8.59 -12.92 13.78
CA VAL A 29 8.07 -11.63 13.27
C VAL A 29 8.35 -10.52 14.25
N LEU A 30 8.97 -9.44 13.77
CA LEU A 30 9.19 -8.23 14.55
C LEU A 30 8.48 -7.04 13.88
N GLY A 31 7.39 -6.58 14.48
CA GLY A 31 6.64 -5.41 14.05
C GLY A 31 7.27 -4.12 14.59
N VAL A 32 7.54 -3.16 13.71
CA VAL A 32 8.12 -1.85 14.09
C VAL A 32 7.21 -0.73 13.64
N SER A 33 6.82 0.14 14.55
CA SER A 33 6.09 1.38 14.28
C SER A 33 6.31 2.42 15.37
N ARG A 34 5.76 3.62 15.21
CA ARG A 34 5.92 4.68 16.23
C ARG A 34 5.23 4.36 17.54
N VAL A 35 4.12 3.63 17.50
CA VAL A 35 3.29 3.29 18.67
C VAL A 35 2.57 1.97 18.44
N GLY A 36 2.44 1.14 19.46
CA GLY A 36 1.55 -0.03 19.47
C GLY A 36 2.03 -1.21 18.65
N SER A 37 3.32 -1.43 18.56
CA SER A 37 3.95 -2.61 17.96
C SER A 37 5.04 -3.19 18.88
N ASP A 38 5.67 -4.29 18.47
CA ASP A 38 6.70 -4.96 19.28
C ASP A 38 7.84 -4.01 19.63
N ILE A 39 8.26 -3.22 18.65
CA ILE A 39 9.26 -2.15 18.82
C ILE A 39 8.65 -0.80 18.45
N ASN A 40 8.63 0.12 19.40
CA ASN A 40 8.22 1.49 19.13
C ASN A 40 9.43 2.33 18.70
N LEU A 41 9.45 2.75 17.43
CA LEU A 41 10.57 3.45 16.82
C LEU A 41 10.10 4.50 15.83
N ASP A 42 10.68 5.71 15.90
CA ASP A 42 10.57 6.71 14.84
C ASP A 42 11.57 6.38 13.73
N LEU A 43 11.07 5.86 12.61
CA LEU A 43 11.88 5.39 11.49
C LEU A 43 12.71 6.49 10.81
N ILE A 44 12.40 7.77 11.06
CA ILE A 44 13.12 8.91 10.49
C ILE A 44 14.23 9.38 11.43
N ASN A 45 13.87 9.59 12.71
CA ASN A 45 14.76 10.21 13.68
C ASN A 45 15.66 9.20 14.41
N GLN A 46 15.30 7.91 14.40
CA GLN A 46 15.99 6.84 15.12
C GLN A 46 16.49 5.73 14.17
N TYR A 47 16.97 6.11 12.98
CA TYR A 47 17.39 5.14 11.96
C TYR A 47 18.57 4.27 12.43
N ASP A 48 19.48 4.79 13.23
CA ASP A 48 20.62 4.02 13.77
C ASP A 48 20.14 2.87 14.66
N ALA A 49 19.07 3.08 15.45
CA ALA A 49 18.44 2.03 16.23
C ALA A 49 17.80 0.96 15.32
N LEU A 50 17.20 1.37 14.19
CA LEU A 50 16.69 0.45 13.20
C LEU A 50 17.81 -0.36 12.52
N ASP A 51 18.94 0.26 12.19
CA ASP A 51 20.10 -0.43 11.59
C ASP A 51 20.70 -1.47 12.58
N TYR A 52 20.72 -1.13 13.87
CA TYR A 52 21.10 -2.08 14.92
C TYR A 52 20.12 -3.28 15.01
N LEU A 53 18.81 -3.05 14.83
CA LEU A 53 17.83 -4.14 14.78
C LEU A 53 18.08 -5.08 13.59
N PHE A 54 18.44 -4.56 12.42
CA PHE A 54 18.80 -5.41 11.28
C PHE A 54 20.03 -6.29 11.58
N GLN A 55 21.02 -5.74 12.26
CA GLN A 55 22.21 -6.49 12.65
C GLN A 55 21.90 -7.57 13.70
N SER A 56 21.13 -7.23 14.74
CA SER A 56 20.87 -8.12 15.87
C SER A 56 19.82 -9.19 15.59
N PHE A 57 18.75 -8.84 14.86
CA PHE A 57 17.65 -9.75 14.52
C PHE A 57 17.95 -10.58 13.26
N ALA A 58 18.84 -10.09 12.38
CA ALA A 58 19.24 -10.74 11.12
C ALA A 58 18.03 -11.21 10.28
N PRO A 59 17.14 -10.28 9.85
CA PRO A 59 15.91 -10.65 9.16
C PRO A 59 16.20 -11.29 7.80
N THR A 60 15.41 -12.30 7.41
CA THR A 60 15.38 -12.82 6.04
C THR A 60 14.71 -11.81 5.09
N PHE A 61 13.64 -11.17 5.58
CA PHE A 61 12.87 -10.16 4.84
C PHE A 61 12.65 -8.90 5.68
N VAL A 62 12.60 -7.76 5.00
CA VAL A 62 12.12 -6.50 5.58
C VAL A 62 11.00 -5.97 4.69
N VAL A 63 9.78 -5.85 5.24
CA VAL A 63 8.61 -5.31 4.54
C VAL A 63 8.38 -3.88 4.98
N ASN A 64 8.50 -2.94 4.05
CA ASN A 64 8.22 -1.53 4.31
C ASN A 64 6.79 -1.16 3.93
N CYS A 65 5.91 -1.13 4.93
CA CYS A 65 4.55 -0.62 4.87
C CYS A 65 4.44 0.82 5.42
N ALA A 66 5.55 1.41 5.90
CA ALA A 66 5.55 2.76 6.44
C ALA A 66 5.42 3.79 5.31
N ALA A 67 4.42 4.65 5.39
CA ALA A 67 4.22 5.75 4.45
C ALA A 67 3.38 6.88 5.07
N LEU A 68 3.57 8.10 4.59
CA LEU A 68 2.62 9.19 4.75
C LEU A 68 1.65 9.14 3.57
N VAL A 69 0.40 8.68 3.80
CA VAL A 69 -0.57 8.37 2.73
C VAL A 69 -1.63 9.45 2.51
N SER A 70 -1.78 10.41 3.42
CA SER A 70 -2.71 11.52 3.28
C SER A 70 -2.18 12.52 2.25
N LEU A 71 -2.88 12.69 1.12
CA LEU A 71 -2.52 13.66 0.09
C LEU A 71 -2.37 15.07 0.68
N LYS A 72 -3.37 15.49 1.51
CA LYS A 72 -3.31 16.79 2.18
C LYS A 72 -2.10 16.92 3.10
N ALA A 73 -1.84 15.93 3.95
CA ALA A 73 -0.69 15.99 4.85
C ALA A 73 0.66 16.01 4.10
N CYS A 74 0.74 15.38 2.92
CA CYS A 74 1.91 15.45 2.05
C CYS A 74 2.11 16.85 1.47
N GLU A 75 1.05 17.54 1.07
CA GLU A 75 1.14 18.94 0.60
C GLU A 75 1.43 19.90 1.75
N ASP A 76 0.84 19.69 2.93
CA ASP A 76 1.05 20.53 4.11
C ASP A 76 2.49 20.40 4.66
N ASN A 77 3.12 19.22 4.55
CA ASN A 77 4.49 18.97 4.99
C ASN A 77 5.27 18.11 3.98
N PRO A 78 5.72 18.70 2.86
CA PRO A 78 6.47 17.97 1.83
C PRO A 78 7.78 17.36 2.36
N ILE A 79 8.47 18.03 3.27
CA ILE A 79 9.73 17.54 3.84
C ILE A 79 9.50 16.20 4.52
N LEU A 80 8.54 16.11 5.44
CA LEU A 80 8.20 14.86 6.12
C LEU A 80 7.73 13.79 5.12
N CYS A 81 6.95 14.20 4.11
CA CYS A 81 6.48 13.29 3.08
C CYS A 81 7.66 12.63 2.33
N TYR A 82 8.64 13.41 1.87
CA TYR A 82 9.83 12.86 1.22
C TYR A 82 10.72 12.06 2.17
N GLN A 83 10.85 12.47 3.43
CA GLN A 83 11.60 11.70 4.42
C GLN A 83 11.05 10.27 4.57
N ILE A 84 9.73 10.13 4.71
CA ILE A 84 9.08 8.84 4.94
C ILE A 84 8.94 8.05 3.63
N ASN A 85 8.44 8.68 2.55
CA ASN A 85 8.06 7.97 1.35
C ASN A 85 9.23 7.74 0.37
N SER A 86 10.34 8.48 0.51
CA SER A 86 11.48 8.42 -0.41
C SER A 86 12.80 8.09 0.29
N LEU A 87 13.23 8.91 1.26
CA LEU A 87 14.54 8.75 1.89
C LEU A 87 14.60 7.52 2.81
N LEU A 88 13.51 7.18 3.49
CA LEU A 88 13.45 5.92 4.25
C LEU A 88 13.61 4.69 3.32
N PRO A 89 12.87 4.53 2.21
CA PRO A 89 13.14 3.49 1.22
C PRO A 89 14.59 3.44 0.72
N GLN A 90 15.22 4.60 0.47
CA GLN A 90 16.64 4.67 0.09
C GLN A 90 17.55 4.04 1.16
N LYS A 91 17.37 4.45 2.41
CA LYS A 91 18.15 3.91 3.53
C LYS A 91 17.93 2.40 3.69
N LEU A 92 16.67 1.93 3.55
CA LEU A 92 16.33 0.51 3.64
C LEU A 92 16.94 -0.31 2.49
N SER A 93 16.96 0.24 1.28
CA SER A 93 17.64 -0.38 0.12
C SER A 93 19.13 -0.54 0.39
N ASN A 94 19.79 0.49 0.92
CA ASN A 94 21.21 0.43 1.31
C ASN A 94 21.46 -0.58 2.44
N SER A 95 20.57 -0.62 3.45
CA SER A 95 20.69 -1.61 4.54
C SER A 95 20.44 -3.03 4.06
N SER A 96 19.56 -3.24 3.06
CA SER A 96 19.36 -4.55 2.43
C SER A 96 20.67 -5.10 1.83
N VAL A 97 21.43 -4.25 1.15
CA VAL A 97 22.74 -4.64 0.61
C VAL A 97 23.74 -4.96 1.74
N ARG A 98 23.77 -4.14 2.80
CA ARG A 98 24.70 -4.27 3.92
C ARG A 98 24.43 -5.51 4.78
N HIS A 99 23.17 -5.77 5.11
CA HIS A 99 22.77 -6.83 6.04
C HIS A 99 22.26 -8.11 5.33
N GLY A 100 22.10 -8.09 4.01
CA GLY A 100 21.78 -9.28 3.20
C GLY A 100 20.30 -9.70 3.21
N PHE A 101 19.37 -8.92 3.77
CA PHE A 101 17.94 -9.24 3.74
C PHE A 101 17.30 -8.89 2.40
N LYS A 102 16.19 -9.57 2.06
CA LYS A 102 15.34 -9.17 0.92
C LYS A 102 14.46 -7.99 1.32
N PHE A 103 14.56 -6.90 0.56
CA PHE A 103 13.76 -5.69 0.78
C PHE A 103 12.47 -5.74 -0.04
N ILE A 104 11.32 -5.54 0.62
CA ILE A 104 9.99 -5.49 0.01
C ILE A 104 9.41 -4.10 0.27
N HIS A 105 9.21 -3.30 -0.78
CA HIS A 105 8.68 -1.95 -0.70
C HIS A 105 7.26 -1.87 -1.22
N ILE A 106 6.31 -1.48 -0.36
CA ILE A 106 4.91 -1.27 -0.76
C ILE A 106 4.77 0.14 -1.30
N SER A 107 4.44 0.25 -2.58
CA SER A 107 4.19 1.49 -3.30
C SER A 107 2.70 1.77 -3.48
N THR A 108 2.29 2.40 -4.55
CA THR A 108 0.93 2.91 -4.78
C THR A 108 0.52 2.79 -6.24
N ASP A 109 -0.78 2.89 -6.48
CA ASP A 109 -1.43 3.02 -7.79
C ASP A 109 -1.63 4.49 -8.24
N HIS A 110 -1.31 5.49 -7.44
CA HIS A 110 -1.64 6.90 -7.63
C HIS A 110 -0.84 7.61 -8.76
N TYR A 111 -0.73 6.97 -9.94
CA TYR A 111 0.11 7.44 -11.04
C TYR A 111 -0.62 7.66 -12.37
N TYR A 112 -1.86 7.19 -12.53
CA TYR A 112 -2.50 7.11 -13.84
C TYR A 112 -3.74 8.02 -13.95
N VAL A 113 -4.07 8.41 -15.17
CA VAL A 113 -5.13 9.38 -15.46
C VAL A 113 -6.17 8.76 -16.37
N LEU A 114 -7.44 8.95 -16.03
CA LEU A 114 -8.55 8.52 -16.87
C LEU A 114 -8.49 9.22 -18.24
N ASN A 115 -8.48 8.42 -19.29
CA ASN A 115 -8.54 8.87 -20.68
C ASN A 115 -9.75 8.20 -21.35
N ASN A 116 -10.91 8.86 -21.29
CA ASN A 116 -12.22 8.41 -21.79
C ASN A 116 -12.84 7.24 -21.01
N ILE A 117 -12.18 6.09 -20.97
CA ILE A 117 -12.66 4.89 -20.27
C ILE A 117 -11.58 4.40 -19.28
N PRO A 118 -11.96 3.78 -18.15
CA PRO A 118 -10.99 3.17 -17.24
C PRO A 118 -10.30 1.98 -17.92
N VAL A 119 -8.99 1.87 -17.67
CA VAL A 119 -8.15 0.76 -18.15
C VAL A 119 -7.30 0.20 -17.02
N LEU A 120 -6.71 -0.96 -17.22
CA LEU A 120 -5.69 -1.52 -16.33
C LEU A 120 -4.31 -1.13 -16.86
N HIS A 121 -3.48 -0.54 -15.99
CA HIS A 121 -2.15 -0.04 -16.32
C HIS A 121 -1.06 -1.04 -15.93
N SER A 122 -0.18 -1.35 -16.87
CA SER A 122 1.00 -2.18 -16.63
C SER A 122 2.09 -1.43 -15.86
N GLU A 123 3.12 -2.15 -15.40
CA GLU A 123 4.27 -1.56 -14.72
C GLU A 123 5.07 -0.59 -15.60
N THR A 124 4.95 -0.69 -16.93
CA THR A 124 5.68 0.11 -17.92
C THR A 124 4.89 1.28 -18.48
N ASP A 125 3.61 1.40 -18.16
CA ASP A 125 2.77 2.49 -18.66
C ASP A 125 3.23 3.85 -18.16
N PRO A 126 3.01 4.92 -18.94
CA PRO A 126 3.37 6.29 -18.57
C PRO A 126 2.67 6.72 -17.27
N ILE A 127 3.43 7.33 -16.37
CA ILE A 127 2.93 7.80 -15.07
C ILE A 127 2.81 9.31 -15.00
N PHE A 128 1.91 9.80 -14.15
CA PHE A 128 1.66 11.21 -13.89
C PHE A 128 1.82 11.53 -12.41
N LEU A 129 2.65 12.50 -12.08
CA LEU A 129 3.02 12.86 -10.71
C LEU A 129 2.36 14.20 -10.31
N PHE A 130 1.04 14.20 -10.09
CA PHE A 130 0.27 15.43 -9.87
C PHE A 130 0.42 16.06 -8.49
N ASN A 131 0.79 15.27 -7.48
CA ASN A 131 0.85 15.73 -6.11
C ASN A 131 2.11 15.24 -5.40
N THR A 132 2.40 15.82 -4.25
CA THR A 132 3.59 15.50 -3.44
C THR A 132 3.62 14.03 -3.01
N TYR A 133 2.46 13.42 -2.72
CA TYR A 133 2.38 11.99 -2.39
C TYR A 133 2.88 11.13 -3.56
N ALA A 134 2.32 11.32 -4.77
CA ALA A 134 2.73 10.55 -5.95
C ALA A 134 4.23 10.73 -6.25
N LYS A 135 4.72 11.98 -6.22
CA LYS A 135 6.15 12.29 -6.43
C LYS A 135 7.04 11.58 -5.42
N SER A 136 6.68 11.65 -4.13
CA SER A 136 7.46 11.04 -3.07
C SER A 136 7.45 9.50 -3.12
N LYS A 137 6.30 8.88 -3.43
CA LYS A 137 6.22 7.43 -3.59
C LYS A 137 7.01 6.93 -4.79
N TYR A 138 6.92 7.63 -5.93
CA TYR A 138 7.69 7.29 -7.12
C TYR A 138 9.21 7.40 -6.89
N LEU A 139 9.66 8.46 -6.21
CA LEU A 139 11.07 8.58 -5.84
C LEU A 139 11.50 7.44 -4.90
N GLY A 140 10.61 6.98 -4.01
CA GLY A 140 10.82 5.80 -3.18
C GLY A 140 10.97 4.51 -3.99
N GLU A 141 10.19 4.34 -5.08
CA GLU A 141 10.36 3.22 -6.01
C GLU A 141 11.76 3.24 -6.66
N LEU A 142 12.18 4.40 -7.20
CA LEU A 142 13.48 4.57 -7.83
C LEU A 142 14.64 4.26 -6.87
N TYR A 143 14.56 4.74 -5.63
CA TYR A 143 15.57 4.41 -4.62
C TYR A 143 15.55 2.93 -4.20
N SER A 144 14.37 2.33 -4.12
CA SER A 144 14.26 0.89 -3.83
C SER A 144 14.83 0.03 -4.95
N ALA A 145 14.67 0.46 -6.21
CA ALA A 145 15.19 -0.22 -7.38
C ALA A 145 16.73 -0.16 -7.50
N SER A 146 17.42 0.68 -6.70
CA SER A 146 18.89 0.68 -6.65
C SER A 146 19.50 -0.59 -6.04
N CYS A 147 18.70 -1.43 -5.40
CA CYS A 147 19.08 -2.77 -4.96
C CYS A 147 18.40 -3.82 -5.83
N ASP A 148 19.17 -4.56 -6.63
CA ASP A 148 18.65 -5.56 -7.57
C ASP A 148 17.78 -6.66 -6.94
N LYS A 149 17.93 -6.88 -5.63
CA LYS A 149 17.13 -7.85 -4.87
C LYS A 149 15.84 -7.29 -4.30
N SER A 150 15.58 -5.99 -4.43
CA SER A 150 14.35 -5.38 -3.93
C SER A 150 13.14 -5.84 -4.72
N LEU A 151 12.03 -6.07 -4.02
CA LEU A 151 10.71 -6.30 -4.60
C LEU A 151 9.84 -5.07 -4.32
N ILE A 152 9.37 -4.41 -5.37
CA ILE A 152 8.58 -3.18 -5.30
C ILE A 152 7.18 -3.49 -5.78
N ILE A 153 6.16 -3.16 -4.99
CA ILE A 153 4.78 -3.51 -5.28
C ILE A 153 3.92 -2.26 -5.39
N ARG A 154 3.36 -1.99 -6.56
CA ARG A 154 2.24 -1.06 -6.74
C ARG A 154 0.94 -1.76 -6.42
N THR A 155 0.07 -1.10 -5.66
CA THR A 155 -1.16 -1.72 -5.18
C THR A 155 -2.21 -0.70 -4.76
N ASN A 156 -3.46 -1.16 -4.71
CA ASN A 156 -4.57 -0.54 -3.98
C ASN A 156 -5.19 -1.61 -3.07
N ILE A 157 -5.03 -1.45 -1.77
CA ILE A 157 -5.47 -2.45 -0.79
C ILE A 157 -6.66 -1.96 0.04
N THR A 158 -7.57 -2.87 0.35
CA THR A 158 -8.66 -2.66 1.29
C THR A 158 -8.61 -3.67 2.44
N GLY A 159 -9.18 -3.30 3.58
CA GLY A 159 -9.24 -4.13 4.78
C GLY A 159 -9.47 -3.29 6.01
N PHE A 160 -9.46 -3.95 7.16
CA PHE A 160 -9.74 -3.35 8.45
C PHE A 160 -8.45 -3.01 9.20
N ARG A 161 -8.40 -1.82 9.78
CA ARG A 161 -7.34 -1.39 10.70
C ARG A 161 -7.76 -1.52 12.16
N ASN A 162 -9.06 -1.46 12.40
CA ASN A 162 -9.67 -1.49 13.74
C ASN A 162 -9.17 -0.33 14.65
N GLN A 163 -9.00 0.86 14.08
CA GLN A 163 -8.64 2.09 14.78
C GLN A 163 -9.68 3.18 14.49
N PRO A 164 -10.65 3.43 15.40
CA PRO A 164 -11.77 4.35 15.15
C PRO A 164 -11.36 5.78 14.78
N GLN A 165 -10.22 6.28 15.29
CA GLN A 165 -9.73 7.62 14.99
C GLN A 165 -9.06 7.73 13.61
N ARG A 166 -8.82 6.59 12.95
CA ARG A 166 -8.15 6.51 11.65
C ARG A 166 -8.74 5.38 10.81
N PRO A 167 -10.05 5.43 10.48
CA PRO A 167 -10.70 4.37 9.73
C PRO A 167 -10.08 4.22 8.35
N THR A 168 -10.09 2.99 7.83
CA THR A 168 -9.84 2.72 6.42
C THR A 168 -11.05 3.14 5.58
N PHE A 169 -10.92 3.14 4.24
CA PHE A 169 -12.05 3.48 3.37
C PHE A 169 -13.26 2.56 3.59
N ILE A 170 -13.04 1.25 3.73
CA ILE A 170 -14.12 0.30 3.97
C ILE A 170 -14.76 0.47 5.36
N GLU A 171 -13.96 0.72 6.39
CA GLU A 171 -14.46 1.00 7.75
C GLU A 171 -15.33 2.27 7.75
N TRP A 172 -14.83 3.35 7.14
CA TRP A 172 -15.58 4.59 6.99
C TRP A 172 -16.88 4.37 6.21
N MET A 173 -16.86 3.57 5.15
CA MET A 173 -18.04 3.28 4.34
C MET A 173 -19.10 2.53 5.15
N ILE A 174 -18.69 1.49 5.90
CA ILE A 174 -19.59 0.70 6.74
C ILE A 174 -20.24 1.59 7.82
N ASP A 175 -19.44 2.44 8.48
CA ASP A 175 -19.95 3.40 9.46
C ASP A 175 -20.92 4.40 8.82
N SER A 176 -20.61 4.87 7.61
CA SER A 176 -21.46 5.80 6.87
C SER A 176 -22.82 5.21 6.50
N PHE A 177 -22.92 3.89 6.30
CA PHE A 177 -24.19 3.22 6.03
C PHE A 177 -25.20 3.30 7.21
N GLN A 178 -24.72 3.57 8.42
CA GLN A 178 -25.57 3.76 9.59
C GLN A 178 -26.15 5.18 9.69
N ASN A 179 -25.64 6.12 8.91
CA ASN A 179 -26.04 7.52 8.95
C ASN A 179 -27.17 7.79 7.94
N PRO A 180 -28.15 8.65 8.27
CA PRO A 180 -29.22 9.03 7.35
C PRO A 180 -28.75 9.99 6.24
N GLU A 181 -27.58 10.61 6.41
CA GLU A 181 -27.05 11.59 5.46
C GLU A 181 -26.55 10.91 4.17
N PRO A 182 -26.82 11.51 2.99
CA PRO A 182 -26.36 10.98 1.73
C PRO A 182 -24.83 10.93 1.63
N ILE A 183 -24.29 9.81 1.20
CA ILE A 183 -22.85 9.59 1.04
C ILE A 183 -22.41 10.06 -0.34
N LYS A 184 -21.51 11.05 -0.41
CA LYS A 184 -20.93 11.55 -1.67
C LYS A 184 -19.82 10.64 -2.15
N LEU A 185 -19.94 10.08 -3.36
CA LEU A 185 -19.03 9.09 -3.91
C LEU A 185 -18.62 9.43 -5.34
N PHE A 186 -17.34 9.31 -5.62
CA PHE A 186 -16.79 9.62 -6.93
C PHE A 186 -17.19 8.57 -7.97
N THR A 187 -17.72 9.04 -9.10
CA THR A 187 -18.05 8.22 -10.27
C THR A 187 -16.92 8.14 -11.30
N ASP A 188 -15.95 9.02 -11.19
CA ASP A 188 -14.82 9.24 -12.09
C ASP A 188 -13.45 8.97 -11.42
N PHE A 189 -13.44 8.20 -10.34
CA PHE A 189 -12.23 7.75 -9.63
C PHE A 189 -12.24 6.22 -9.55
N TYR A 190 -11.48 5.60 -10.42
CA TYR A 190 -11.45 4.15 -10.61
C TYR A 190 -10.25 3.52 -9.92
N THR A 191 -10.45 2.36 -9.31
CA THR A 191 -9.40 1.60 -8.62
C THR A 191 -9.62 0.11 -8.80
N SER A 192 -8.57 -0.65 -9.00
CA SER A 192 -8.56 -2.09 -8.83
C SER A 192 -8.12 -2.39 -7.39
N THR A 193 -9.03 -2.83 -6.55
CA THR A 193 -8.79 -2.91 -5.10
C THR A 193 -8.76 -4.36 -4.64
N ILE A 194 -7.66 -4.80 -4.00
CA ILE A 194 -7.49 -6.15 -3.47
C ILE A 194 -7.63 -6.17 -1.94
N HIS A 195 -8.19 -7.25 -1.40
CA HIS A 195 -8.22 -7.43 0.06
C HIS A 195 -6.81 -7.67 0.62
N VAL A 196 -6.49 -7.03 1.73
CA VAL A 196 -5.14 -7.03 2.31
C VAL A 196 -4.58 -8.41 2.63
N SER A 197 -5.43 -9.41 2.97
CA SER A 197 -4.97 -10.78 3.21
C SER A 197 -4.55 -11.51 1.92
N ALA A 198 -5.28 -11.31 0.82
CA ALA A 198 -4.89 -11.81 -0.49
C ALA A 198 -3.60 -11.13 -0.98
N PHE A 199 -3.51 -9.82 -0.78
CA PHE A 199 -2.31 -9.04 -1.07
C PHE A 199 -1.06 -9.60 -0.38
N CYS A 200 -1.09 -9.85 0.94
CA CYS A 200 0.04 -10.43 1.68
C CYS A 200 0.46 -11.79 1.11
N ARG A 201 -0.52 -12.64 0.77
CA ARG A 201 -0.26 -13.96 0.17
C ARG A 201 0.46 -13.84 -1.17
N TYR A 202 -0.02 -12.99 -2.09
CA TYR A 202 0.60 -12.84 -3.41
C TYR A 202 1.99 -12.21 -3.33
N VAL A 203 2.19 -11.19 -2.46
CA VAL A 203 3.51 -10.60 -2.24
C VAL A 203 4.50 -11.67 -1.74
N TYR A 204 4.10 -12.50 -0.77
CA TYR A 204 4.95 -13.56 -0.27
C TYR A 204 5.20 -14.65 -1.34
N SER A 205 4.20 -15.01 -2.13
CA SER A 205 4.40 -15.94 -3.25
C SER A 205 5.43 -15.43 -4.26
N LEU A 206 5.43 -14.14 -4.61
CA LEU A 206 6.49 -13.55 -5.44
C LEU A 206 7.88 -13.67 -4.79
N VAL A 207 7.97 -13.50 -3.48
CA VAL A 207 9.24 -13.68 -2.74
C VAL A 207 9.72 -15.12 -2.81
N GLU A 208 8.84 -16.12 -2.63
CA GLU A 208 9.18 -17.54 -2.73
C GLU A 208 9.63 -17.95 -4.14
N HIS A 209 9.08 -17.28 -5.18
CA HIS A 209 9.55 -17.45 -6.58
C HIS A 209 10.84 -16.67 -6.89
N GLY A 210 11.46 -16.05 -5.89
CA GLY A 210 12.72 -15.31 -6.08
C GLY A 210 12.57 -14.01 -6.87
N CYS A 211 11.35 -13.48 -7.05
CA CYS A 211 11.09 -12.29 -7.84
C CYS A 211 11.74 -11.04 -7.25
N SER A 212 12.20 -10.15 -8.10
CA SER A 212 12.68 -8.80 -7.77
C SER A 212 12.24 -7.79 -8.83
N GLY A 213 12.41 -6.51 -8.56
CA GLY A 213 11.92 -5.41 -9.41
C GLY A 213 10.48 -5.02 -9.13
N LEU A 214 9.85 -4.34 -10.08
CA LEU A 214 8.52 -3.75 -9.95
C LEU A 214 7.43 -4.73 -10.38
N PHE A 215 6.37 -4.86 -9.55
CA PHE A 215 5.17 -5.64 -9.82
C PHE A 215 3.91 -4.88 -9.41
N ASN A 216 2.85 -5.07 -10.16
CA ASN A 216 1.50 -4.71 -9.77
C ASN A 216 0.83 -5.89 -9.06
N ILE A 217 0.17 -5.61 -7.93
CA ILE A 217 -0.67 -6.59 -7.19
C ILE A 217 -1.97 -5.90 -6.80
N SER A 218 -3.06 -6.29 -7.43
CA SER A 218 -4.38 -5.70 -7.24
C SER A 218 -5.46 -6.69 -7.66
N SER A 219 -6.74 -6.26 -7.78
CA SER A 219 -7.79 -7.08 -8.40
C SER A 219 -7.77 -6.89 -9.92
N SER A 220 -8.35 -7.86 -10.64
CA SER A 220 -8.49 -7.83 -12.10
C SER A 220 -9.54 -6.83 -12.62
N GLU A 221 -10.36 -6.25 -11.75
CA GLU A 221 -11.41 -5.30 -12.12
C GLU A 221 -11.11 -3.91 -11.58
N SER A 222 -11.28 -2.88 -12.44
CA SER A 222 -11.23 -1.48 -12.05
C SER A 222 -12.64 -0.91 -11.98
N ILE A 223 -13.06 -0.47 -10.79
CA ILE A 223 -14.38 0.09 -10.52
C ILE A 223 -14.29 1.45 -9.83
N SER A 224 -15.31 2.30 -10.03
CA SER A 224 -15.38 3.59 -9.35
C SER A 224 -15.69 3.45 -7.86
N LYS A 225 -15.37 4.48 -7.07
CA LYS A 225 -15.74 4.48 -5.64
C LYS A 225 -17.25 4.39 -5.42
N TYR A 226 -18.03 4.94 -6.34
CA TYR A 226 -19.49 4.82 -6.35
C TYR A 226 -19.93 3.36 -6.57
N GLN A 227 -19.35 2.69 -7.58
CA GLN A 227 -19.64 1.28 -7.86
C GLN A 227 -19.21 0.39 -6.69
N PHE A 228 -18.02 0.60 -6.14
CA PHE A 228 -17.52 -0.15 -4.98
C PHE A 228 -18.49 -0.07 -3.79
N ALA A 229 -18.96 1.14 -3.45
CA ALA A 229 -19.91 1.34 -2.37
C ALA A 229 -21.27 0.68 -2.64
N SER A 230 -21.75 0.77 -3.88
CA SER A 230 -23.00 0.13 -4.29
C SER A 230 -22.94 -1.40 -4.16
N LEU A 231 -21.83 -2.01 -4.57
CA LEU A 231 -21.59 -3.44 -4.40
C LEU A 231 -21.51 -3.82 -2.92
N LEU A 232 -20.76 -3.07 -2.13
CA LEU A 232 -20.61 -3.31 -0.69
C LEU A 232 -21.97 -3.22 0.03
N ALA A 233 -22.78 -2.18 -0.25
CA ALA A 233 -24.10 -2.04 0.33
C ALA A 233 -25.02 -3.23 -0.04
N LYS A 234 -24.97 -3.67 -1.30
CA LYS A 234 -25.72 -4.84 -1.78
C LYS A 234 -25.31 -6.11 -1.03
N GLU A 235 -24.03 -6.39 -0.92
CA GLU A 235 -23.52 -7.57 -0.21
C GLU A 235 -23.87 -7.55 1.28
N MET A 236 -23.81 -6.37 1.90
CA MET A 236 -24.20 -6.17 3.31
C MET A 236 -25.73 -6.10 3.52
N ARG A 237 -26.53 -6.14 2.45
CA ARG A 237 -28.00 -5.99 2.45
C ARG A 237 -28.46 -4.68 3.11
N VAL A 238 -27.71 -3.61 2.90
CA VAL A 238 -28.05 -2.27 3.37
C VAL A 238 -29.02 -1.62 2.40
N THR A 239 -30.21 -1.29 2.86
CA THR A 239 -31.29 -0.72 2.01
C THR A 239 -31.51 0.77 2.24
N GLN A 240 -31.06 1.31 3.37
CA GLN A 240 -31.27 2.71 3.76
C GLN A 240 -30.16 3.67 3.29
N ALA A 241 -29.01 3.18 2.85
CA ALA A 241 -27.93 4.05 2.40
C ALA A 241 -28.28 4.78 1.10
N THR A 242 -28.14 6.10 1.11
CA THR A 242 -28.35 6.96 -0.05
C THR A 242 -27.03 7.45 -0.60
N PHE A 243 -26.79 7.26 -1.90
CA PHE A 243 -25.55 7.66 -2.57
C PHE A 243 -25.79 8.86 -3.48
N VAL A 244 -24.92 9.86 -3.38
CA VAL A 244 -24.88 11.03 -4.27
C VAL A 244 -23.60 10.97 -5.09
N GLN A 245 -23.74 11.13 -6.39
CA GLN A 245 -22.61 11.16 -7.31
C GLN A 245 -21.77 12.42 -7.10
N ALA A 246 -20.46 12.24 -7.13
CA ALA A 246 -19.48 13.30 -7.04
C ALA A 246 -18.35 13.06 -8.06
N SER A 247 -17.58 14.11 -8.35
CA SER A 247 -16.44 14.07 -9.24
C SER A 247 -15.16 14.40 -8.47
N VAL A 248 -14.02 13.81 -8.87
CA VAL A 248 -12.68 14.21 -8.39
C VAL A 248 -12.16 15.44 -9.10
N GLU A 249 -12.84 15.89 -10.16
CA GLU A 249 -12.45 17.10 -10.88
C GLU A 249 -12.49 18.32 -9.97
N GLY A 250 -11.47 19.17 -10.05
CA GLY A 250 -11.37 20.40 -9.22
C GLY A 250 -10.95 20.16 -7.78
N LEU A 251 -10.73 18.93 -7.34
CA LEU A 251 -10.23 18.67 -5.98
C LEU A 251 -8.77 19.13 -5.80
N TYR A 252 -8.47 19.61 -4.61
CA TYR A 252 -7.11 19.88 -4.16
C TYR A 252 -6.76 18.98 -2.95
N PRO A 253 -5.62 18.33 -2.94
CA PRO A 253 -4.63 18.23 -4.03
C PRO A 253 -5.18 17.52 -5.26
N LYS A 254 -4.70 17.95 -6.46
CA LYS A 254 -5.02 17.24 -7.71
C LYS A 254 -4.58 15.77 -7.60
N ARG A 255 -5.41 14.85 -8.06
CA ARG A 255 -5.13 13.42 -7.99
C ARG A 255 -5.33 12.75 -9.33
N CYS A 256 -4.70 11.60 -9.49
CA CYS A 256 -5.01 10.68 -10.56
C CYS A 256 -6.44 10.12 -10.40
N SER A 257 -7.02 9.63 -11.47
CA SER A 257 -8.43 9.21 -11.52
C SER A 257 -8.62 7.80 -12.07
N ASP A 258 -7.61 7.23 -12.74
CA ASP A 258 -7.63 5.87 -13.28
C ASP A 258 -6.49 5.05 -12.67
N LEU A 259 -6.78 4.36 -11.59
CA LEU A 259 -5.82 3.70 -10.71
C LEU A 259 -5.93 2.16 -10.85
N GLY A 260 -6.51 1.69 -11.95
CA GLY A 260 -6.54 0.27 -12.29
C GLY A 260 -5.13 -0.25 -12.60
N LEU A 261 -4.76 -1.39 -12.03
CA LEU A 261 -3.45 -2.02 -12.23
C LEU A 261 -3.59 -3.34 -12.99
N ASP A 262 -2.84 -3.50 -14.07
CA ASP A 262 -2.67 -4.77 -14.78
C ASP A 262 -1.70 -5.66 -14.00
N CYS A 263 -2.17 -6.81 -13.54
CA CYS A 263 -1.40 -7.77 -12.76
C CYS A 263 -0.87 -8.96 -13.59
N THR A 264 -1.01 -8.93 -14.92
CA THR A 264 -0.65 -10.04 -15.83
C THR A 264 0.77 -10.54 -15.60
N LYS A 265 1.71 -9.64 -15.30
CA LYS A 265 3.10 -10.01 -14.99
C LYS A 265 3.21 -10.91 -13.76
N ALA A 266 2.52 -10.56 -12.69
CA ALA A 266 2.51 -11.36 -11.45
C ALA A 266 1.70 -12.64 -11.64
N GLU A 267 0.54 -12.58 -12.27
CA GLU A 267 -0.33 -13.73 -12.57
C GLU A 267 0.39 -14.80 -13.37
N SER A 268 1.17 -14.41 -14.39
CA SER A 268 1.94 -15.33 -15.23
C SER A 268 3.05 -16.07 -14.47
N ILE A 269 3.62 -15.46 -13.42
CA ILE A 269 4.66 -16.10 -12.59
C ILE A 269 4.03 -17.01 -11.54
N LEU A 270 2.91 -16.58 -10.96
CA LEU A 270 2.26 -17.28 -9.86
C LEU A 270 1.25 -18.34 -10.33
N ASP A 271 0.95 -18.41 -11.62
CA ASP A 271 -0.07 -19.28 -12.22
C ASP A 271 -1.44 -19.13 -11.51
N VAL A 272 -1.88 -17.88 -11.31
CA VAL A 272 -3.13 -17.53 -10.65
C VAL A 272 -3.78 -16.33 -11.35
N ALA A 273 -5.10 -16.19 -11.20
CA ALA A 273 -5.82 -14.94 -11.50
C ALA A 273 -6.00 -14.12 -10.21
N MET A 274 -5.89 -12.77 -10.29
CA MET A 274 -6.01 -11.84 -9.18
C MET A 274 -7.33 -11.04 -9.20
#